data_2ea276d2afc8a17b7dbc00bf3cdce8c5
#
_entry.id   2ea276d2afc8a17b7dbc00bf3cdce8c5
#
_cell.length_a   1.000
_cell.length_b   1.000
_cell.length_c   1.000
_cell.angle_alpha   90.00
_cell.angle_beta   90.00
_cell.angle_gamma   90.00
#
_symmetry.space_group_name_H-M   'P 1'
#
loop_
_entity.id
_entity.type
_entity.pdbx_description
1 polymer ?
#
loop_
_entity_poly.entity_id
_entity_poly.type
_entity_poly.pdbx_seq_one_letter_code
_entity_poly.pdbx_strand_id
1 'polypeptide(L)'
;MKPYYQDDFITLYNADCTKQLAWLEADVLVTDPPYGISWMKNEFDSDKSKRDAVRERRKTDGADIIGDENTDARDDVLRMWGSVKAAVVFGTWRKSRPEGVTHRLIWHKKGRFPGVNPHPWYPNDEEIYLVGKGWRGKPTPTVLSTEESRSNYATAIGHPTPKPVGLMELLINKCPEGVIADPFAGSGSTLLAARNAGRKAIGIEIDADYCRIAANRLSQMVLE
;
A
#
# COMPACT_ATOMS: atom_id res chain seq x y z
N MET A 1 1.26 19.41 13.28
CA MET A 1 2.57 18.68 13.41
C MET A 1 3.48 19.08 12.25
N LYS A 2 4.81 19.12 12.44
CA LYS A 2 5.74 19.40 11.35
C LYS A 2 5.88 18.15 10.45
N PRO A 3 5.88 18.30 9.10
CA PRO A 3 6.16 17.18 8.20
C PRO A 3 7.54 16.56 8.46
N TYR A 4 7.64 15.25 8.25
CA TYR A 4 8.90 14.50 8.24
C TYR A 4 9.68 14.79 6.94
N TYR A 5 8.95 14.83 5.80
CA TYR A 5 9.46 15.23 4.50
C TYR A 5 8.44 16.13 3.80
N GLN A 6 8.93 17.14 3.08
CA GLN A 6 8.08 18.03 2.29
C GLN A 6 8.83 18.61 1.11
N ASP A 7 8.19 18.63 -0.05
CA ASP A 7 8.58 19.36 -1.25
C ASP A 7 7.35 20.00 -1.92
N ASP A 8 7.44 20.41 -3.16
CA ASP A 8 6.38 21.10 -3.90
C ASP A 8 5.16 20.18 -4.17
N PHE A 9 5.36 18.86 -4.19
CA PHE A 9 4.34 17.86 -4.50
C PHE A 9 3.93 17.02 -3.29
N ILE A 10 4.87 16.67 -2.42
CA ILE A 10 4.67 15.64 -1.40
C ILE A 10 4.80 16.23 0.00
N THR A 11 3.86 15.88 0.86
CA THR A 11 3.96 16.09 2.30
C THR A 11 3.84 14.73 2.99
N LEU A 12 4.86 14.33 3.75
CA LEU A 12 4.88 13.06 4.49
C LEU A 12 5.00 13.35 5.98
N TYR A 13 4.16 12.71 6.79
CA TYR A 13 4.21 12.79 8.26
C TYR A 13 4.58 11.44 8.86
N ASN A 14 5.46 11.43 9.85
CA ASN A 14 5.65 10.26 10.71
C ASN A 14 4.68 10.36 11.88
N ALA A 15 3.56 9.68 11.80
CA ALA A 15 2.47 9.78 12.76
C ALA A 15 1.45 8.63 12.62
N ASP A 16 0.59 8.52 13.61
CA ASP A 16 -0.64 7.73 13.54
C ASP A 16 -1.68 8.50 12.70
N CYS A 17 -2.21 7.89 11.65
CA CYS A 17 -3.17 8.50 10.73
C CYS A 17 -4.52 8.86 11.37
N THR A 18 -4.85 8.28 12.53
CA THR A 18 -6.04 8.65 13.30
C THR A 18 -5.84 9.93 14.12
N LYS A 19 -4.58 10.37 14.31
CA LYS A 19 -4.21 11.58 15.05
C LYS A 19 -3.74 12.70 14.14
N GLN A 20 -3.03 12.37 13.05
CA GLN A 20 -2.64 13.33 12.02
C GLN A 20 -3.63 13.30 10.88
N LEU A 21 -4.54 14.28 10.84
CA LEU A 21 -5.70 14.30 9.98
C LEU A 21 -5.51 15.08 8.67
N ALA A 22 -4.32 15.58 8.38
CA ALA A 22 -4.06 16.38 7.17
C ALA A 22 -4.44 15.64 5.86
N TRP A 23 -4.38 14.32 5.84
CA TRP A 23 -4.76 13.49 4.70
C TRP A 23 -6.27 13.57 4.35
N LEU A 24 -7.14 13.96 5.30
CA LEU A 24 -8.57 14.13 5.06
C LEU A 24 -8.90 15.34 4.17
N GLU A 25 -7.97 16.29 4.06
CA GLU A 25 -8.10 17.47 3.18
C GLU A 25 -7.91 17.12 1.70
N ALA A 26 -7.38 15.93 1.41
CA ALA A 26 -7.17 15.45 0.04
C ALA A 26 -8.49 15.10 -0.67
N ASP A 27 -8.42 14.96 -1.99
CA ASP A 27 -9.57 14.72 -2.86
C ASP A 27 -9.78 13.23 -3.16
N VAL A 28 -8.70 12.45 -3.14
CA VAL A 28 -8.70 11.03 -3.50
C VAL A 28 -7.84 10.24 -2.52
N LEU A 29 -8.38 9.13 -2.04
CA LEU A 29 -7.64 8.16 -1.24
C LEU A 29 -7.05 7.06 -2.14
N VAL A 30 -5.76 6.78 -2.04
CA VAL A 30 -5.10 5.63 -2.70
C VAL A 30 -4.17 5.00 -1.67
N THR A 31 -4.54 3.82 -1.15
CA THR A 31 -3.89 3.31 0.05
C THR A 31 -3.81 1.79 0.11
N ASP A 32 -2.77 1.29 0.78
CA ASP A 32 -2.50 -0.12 1.04
C ASP A 32 -2.49 -0.38 2.56
N PRO A 33 -3.67 -0.46 3.21
CA PRO A 33 -3.75 -0.66 4.65
C PRO A 33 -3.29 -2.07 5.06
N PRO A 34 -2.95 -2.30 6.33
CA PRO A 34 -2.80 -3.64 6.87
C PRO A 34 -4.03 -4.50 6.58
N TYR A 35 -3.81 -5.76 6.12
CA TYR A 35 -4.92 -6.62 5.68
C TYR A 35 -5.60 -7.39 6.81
N GLY A 36 -5.03 -7.35 8.01
CA GLY A 36 -5.53 -8.10 9.16
C GLY A 36 -5.28 -9.61 9.07
N ILE A 37 -4.33 -10.03 8.27
CA ILE A 37 -4.03 -11.45 8.05
C ILE A 37 -2.89 -11.96 8.94
N SER A 38 -2.32 -11.09 9.78
CA SER A 38 -1.13 -11.40 10.59
C SER A 38 -0.05 -12.02 9.71
N TRP A 39 0.31 -11.34 8.64
CA TRP A 39 1.13 -11.86 7.53
C TRP A 39 2.40 -12.60 8.01
N MET A 40 2.99 -12.15 9.10
CA MET A 40 4.18 -12.74 9.70
C MET A 40 3.90 -14.03 10.49
N LYS A 41 2.66 -14.20 10.99
CA LYS A 41 2.28 -15.38 11.81
C LYS A 41 1.82 -16.56 10.96
N ASN A 42 1.47 -16.30 9.69
CA ASN A 42 0.84 -17.27 8.79
C ASN A 42 1.80 -17.86 7.74
N GLU A 43 3.12 -17.84 7.96
CA GLU A 43 4.02 -18.56 7.07
C GLU A 43 3.78 -20.08 7.20
N PHE A 44 3.35 -20.66 6.10
CA PHE A 44 3.10 -22.10 5.89
C PHE A 44 4.42 -22.89 5.85
N ASP A 45 5.24 -22.77 6.88
CA ASP A 45 6.37 -23.69 7.02
C ASP A 45 6.01 -24.73 8.10
N SER A 46 5.95 -25.98 7.70
CA SER A 46 5.74 -27.12 8.60
C SER A 46 6.96 -27.37 9.52
N ASP A 47 8.11 -26.79 9.19
CA ASP A 47 9.36 -26.93 9.95
C ASP A 47 9.49 -25.80 10.98
N LYS A 48 9.23 -26.14 12.24
CA LYS A 48 9.28 -25.20 13.36
C LYS A 48 10.64 -24.52 13.52
N SER A 49 11.74 -25.22 13.21
CA SER A 49 13.11 -24.69 13.37
C SER A 49 13.41 -23.61 12.34
N LYS A 50 12.91 -23.78 11.11
CA LYS A 50 13.03 -22.78 10.04
C LYS A 50 12.14 -21.57 10.32
N ARG A 51 10.91 -21.78 10.85
CA ARG A 51 10.02 -20.69 11.27
C ARG A 51 10.66 -19.84 12.35
N ASP A 52 11.25 -20.47 13.35
CA ASP A 52 11.88 -19.75 14.46
C ASP A 52 13.12 -18.98 13.99
N ALA A 53 13.94 -19.54 13.09
CA ALA A 53 15.10 -18.86 12.52
C ALA A 53 14.72 -17.69 11.61
N VAL A 54 13.65 -17.81 10.81
CA VAL A 54 13.12 -16.73 9.98
C VAL A 54 12.50 -15.64 10.87
N ARG A 55 11.79 -16.04 11.93
CA ARG A 55 11.18 -15.12 12.89
C ARG A 55 12.24 -14.35 13.70
N GLU A 56 13.36 -14.99 14.08
CA GLU A 56 14.47 -14.34 14.76
C GLU A 56 15.17 -13.31 13.84
N ARG A 57 15.47 -13.70 12.59
CA ARG A 57 16.02 -12.79 11.58
C ARG A 57 15.14 -11.57 11.33
N ARG A 58 13.82 -11.75 11.27
CA ARG A 58 12.85 -10.68 10.99
C ARG A 58 12.60 -9.77 12.19
N LYS A 59 12.74 -10.28 13.43
CA LYS A 59 12.74 -9.42 14.62
C LYS A 59 13.91 -8.44 14.63
N THR A 60 15.06 -8.84 14.07
CA THR A 60 16.21 -7.95 13.91
C THR A 60 16.05 -6.98 12.74
N ASP A 61 15.23 -7.33 11.75
CA ASP A 61 15.07 -6.56 10.50
C ASP A 61 13.84 -5.62 10.50
N GLY A 62 13.09 -5.53 11.61
CA GLY A 62 11.96 -4.60 11.78
C GLY A 62 10.75 -4.86 10.85
N ALA A 63 10.49 -6.12 10.48
CA ALA A 63 9.57 -6.46 9.40
C ALA A 63 8.09 -6.67 9.80
N ASP A 64 7.70 -6.37 11.04
CA ASP A 64 6.28 -6.48 11.46
C ASP A 64 5.44 -5.33 10.88
N ILE A 65 4.29 -5.65 10.29
CA ILE A 65 3.33 -4.65 9.86
C ILE A 65 2.45 -4.28 11.06
N ILE A 66 2.55 -3.04 11.50
CA ILE A 66 1.77 -2.51 12.62
C ILE A 66 0.29 -2.53 12.26
N GLY A 67 -0.56 -3.11 13.12
CA GLY A 67 -2.01 -3.16 12.94
C GLY A 67 -2.52 -4.28 12.02
N ASP A 68 -1.68 -5.28 11.66
CA ASP A 68 -2.09 -6.38 10.77
C ASP A 68 -2.78 -7.56 11.49
N GLU A 69 -3.30 -7.35 12.70
CA GLU A 69 -4.07 -8.37 13.44
C GLU A 69 -5.51 -8.48 12.96
N ASN A 70 -6.11 -7.37 12.52
CA ASN A 70 -7.48 -7.27 12.06
C ASN A 70 -7.63 -6.20 10.98
N THR A 71 -8.85 -5.87 10.56
CA THR A 71 -9.13 -4.83 9.54
C THR A 71 -9.48 -3.47 10.13
N ASP A 72 -9.39 -3.28 11.44
CA ASP A 72 -9.87 -2.08 12.12
C ASP A 72 -9.21 -0.81 11.59
N ALA A 73 -7.89 -0.83 11.37
CA ALA A 73 -7.15 0.32 10.85
C ALA A 73 -7.67 0.76 9.46
N ARG A 74 -7.95 -0.20 8.57
CA ARG A 74 -8.57 0.05 7.26
C ARG A 74 -9.97 0.64 7.42
N ASP A 75 -10.78 0.01 8.26
CA ASP A 75 -12.20 0.35 8.40
C ASP A 75 -12.38 1.71 9.08
N ASP A 76 -11.52 2.06 10.05
CA ASP A 76 -11.49 3.38 10.67
C ASP A 76 -11.11 4.48 9.66
N VAL A 77 -10.06 4.27 8.85
CA VAL A 77 -9.68 5.21 7.81
C VAL A 77 -10.80 5.41 6.80
N LEU A 78 -11.46 4.34 6.35
CA LEU A 78 -12.57 4.47 5.40
C LEU A 78 -13.80 5.14 6.01
N ARG A 79 -14.07 4.91 7.29
CA ARG A 79 -15.15 5.62 8.00
C ARG A 79 -14.86 7.12 8.09
N MET A 80 -13.62 7.51 8.40
CA MET A 80 -13.19 8.92 8.44
C MET A 80 -13.22 9.56 7.05
N TRP A 81 -12.83 8.82 5.99
CA TRP A 81 -12.83 9.30 4.60
C TRP A 81 -14.22 9.50 4.04
N GLY A 82 -15.15 8.62 4.39
CA GLY A 82 -16.51 8.59 3.90
C GLY A 82 -16.65 7.88 2.53
N SER A 83 -17.89 7.63 2.13
CA SER A 83 -18.22 6.84 0.94
C SER A 83 -18.45 7.65 -0.34
N VAL A 84 -18.36 8.98 -0.28
CA VAL A 84 -18.66 9.87 -1.42
C VAL A 84 -17.42 10.17 -2.26
N LYS A 85 -16.32 10.49 -1.60
CA LYS A 85 -15.03 10.74 -2.27
C LYS A 85 -14.44 9.43 -2.81
N ALA A 86 -13.71 9.52 -3.91
CA ALA A 86 -13.07 8.36 -4.51
C ALA A 86 -12.01 7.76 -3.58
N ALA A 87 -12.01 6.43 -3.46
CA ALA A 87 -10.98 5.71 -2.76
C ALA A 87 -10.56 4.44 -3.53
N VAL A 88 -9.25 4.20 -3.62
CA VAL A 88 -8.60 2.98 -4.08
C VAL A 88 -7.98 2.32 -2.86
N VAL A 89 -8.43 1.13 -2.50
CA VAL A 89 -8.02 0.44 -1.28
C VAL A 89 -7.58 -0.97 -1.61
N PHE A 90 -6.33 -1.30 -1.32
CA PHE A 90 -5.84 -2.66 -1.46
C PHE A 90 -6.42 -3.56 -0.37
N GLY A 91 -6.53 -4.85 -0.68
CA GLY A 91 -7.07 -5.83 0.24
C GLY A 91 -6.89 -7.27 -0.21
N THR A 92 -7.59 -8.15 0.47
CA THR A 92 -7.51 -9.59 0.26
C THR A 92 -8.89 -10.24 0.36
N TRP A 93 -9.13 -11.28 -0.44
CA TRP A 93 -10.34 -12.11 -0.36
C TRP A 93 -10.53 -12.84 0.99
N ARG A 94 -9.45 -12.90 1.80
CA ARG A 94 -9.46 -13.59 3.12
C ARG A 94 -10.19 -12.81 4.21
N LYS A 95 -10.50 -11.55 3.97
CA LYS A 95 -11.21 -10.66 4.89
C LYS A 95 -12.43 -10.05 4.22
N SER A 96 -13.37 -9.59 5.01
CA SER A 96 -14.54 -8.89 4.50
C SER A 96 -14.13 -7.68 3.66
N ARG A 97 -14.85 -7.44 2.58
CA ARG A 97 -14.67 -6.24 1.78
C ARG A 97 -15.10 -5.01 2.56
N PRO A 98 -14.47 -3.86 2.31
CA PRO A 98 -14.93 -2.59 2.87
C PRO A 98 -16.38 -2.29 2.47
N GLU A 99 -17.07 -1.50 3.28
CA GLU A 99 -18.38 -0.95 2.90
C GLU A 99 -18.28 0.03 1.73
N GLY A 100 -19.34 0.15 0.93
CA GLY A 100 -19.43 1.11 -0.17
C GLY A 100 -18.60 0.77 -1.41
N VAL A 101 -18.05 -0.45 -1.50
CA VAL A 101 -17.30 -0.90 -2.69
C VAL A 101 -18.22 -0.93 -3.91
N THR A 102 -17.88 -0.15 -4.93
CA THR A 102 -18.59 -0.10 -6.21
C THR A 102 -18.00 -1.01 -7.27
N HIS A 103 -16.68 -1.18 -7.26
CA HIS A 103 -15.95 -2.04 -8.19
C HIS A 103 -14.82 -2.77 -7.48
N ARG A 104 -14.45 -3.94 -8.00
CA ARG A 104 -13.29 -4.72 -7.61
C ARG A 104 -12.36 -4.88 -8.80
N LEU A 105 -11.07 -4.59 -8.58
CA LEU A 105 -10.00 -4.95 -9.50
C LEU A 105 -9.18 -6.10 -8.90
N ILE A 106 -8.50 -6.84 -9.75
CA ILE A 106 -7.52 -7.87 -9.37
C ILE A 106 -6.15 -7.43 -9.87
N TRP A 107 -5.20 -7.33 -8.97
CA TRP A 107 -3.81 -7.19 -9.34
C TRP A 107 -3.16 -8.56 -9.45
N HIS A 108 -2.91 -9.01 -10.67
CA HIS A 108 -2.21 -10.24 -10.98
C HIS A 108 -0.69 -10.00 -11.01
N LYS A 109 0.04 -10.69 -10.14
CA LYS A 109 1.48 -10.59 -9.95
C LYS A 109 2.17 -11.59 -10.86
N LYS A 110 2.53 -11.17 -12.08
CA LYS A 110 3.28 -12.03 -13.02
C LYS A 110 4.66 -12.38 -12.44
N GLY A 111 5.18 -13.55 -12.80
CA GLY A 111 6.51 -13.97 -12.44
C GLY A 111 6.73 -14.32 -10.96
N ARG A 112 5.67 -14.32 -10.14
CA ARG A 112 5.78 -14.78 -8.77
C ARG A 112 5.97 -16.30 -8.75
N PHE A 113 7.14 -16.76 -8.28
CA PHE A 113 7.36 -18.15 -7.95
C PHE A 113 6.95 -18.41 -6.51
N PRO A 114 6.16 -19.47 -6.23
CA PRO A 114 5.58 -19.71 -4.91
C PRO A 114 6.57 -20.18 -3.84
N GLY A 115 7.80 -20.54 -4.23
CA GLY A 115 8.67 -21.28 -3.32
C GLY A 115 8.08 -22.66 -3.00
N VAL A 116 8.36 -23.17 -1.80
CA VAL A 116 7.72 -24.38 -1.28
C VAL A 116 6.31 -24.02 -0.82
N ASN A 117 5.31 -24.46 -1.56
CA ASN A 117 3.89 -24.25 -1.20
C ASN A 117 3.22 -25.62 -1.04
N PRO A 118 2.63 -25.94 0.13
CA PRO A 118 1.94 -27.22 0.35
C PRO A 118 0.64 -27.35 -0.44
N HIS A 119 0.09 -26.23 -0.96
CA HIS A 119 -1.14 -26.22 -1.75
C HIS A 119 -0.79 -26.21 -3.26
N PRO A 120 -1.51 -26.97 -4.12
CA PRO A 120 -1.24 -26.97 -5.56
C PRO A 120 -1.54 -25.63 -6.26
N TRP A 121 -2.33 -24.76 -5.61
CA TRP A 121 -2.65 -23.42 -6.05
C TRP A 121 -1.96 -22.41 -5.14
N TYR A 122 -1.14 -21.52 -5.70
CA TYR A 122 -0.51 -20.46 -4.92
C TYR A 122 -1.14 -19.10 -5.24
N PRO A 123 -1.29 -18.23 -4.23
CA PRO A 123 -1.86 -16.91 -4.44
C PRO A 123 -0.86 -16.02 -5.19
N ASN A 124 -1.24 -15.55 -6.36
CA ASN A 124 -0.47 -14.62 -7.19
C ASN A 124 -1.24 -13.33 -7.51
N ASP A 125 -2.27 -13.05 -6.74
CA ASP A 125 -3.14 -11.90 -6.91
C ASP A 125 -3.37 -11.16 -5.59
N GLU A 126 -3.83 -9.91 -5.71
CA GLU A 126 -4.41 -9.10 -4.64
C GLU A 126 -5.68 -8.43 -5.14
N GLU A 127 -6.64 -8.20 -4.27
CA GLU A 127 -7.82 -7.43 -4.58
C GLU A 127 -7.57 -5.94 -4.37
N ILE A 128 -8.20 -5.12 -5.23
CA ILE A 128 -8.22 -3.67 -5.10
C ILE A 128 -9.68 -3.25 -5.15
N TYR A 129 -10.13 -2.49 -4.17
CA TYR A 129 -11.50 -2.03 -4.04
C TYR A 129 -11.61 -0.56 -4.42
N LEU A 130 -12.62 -0.24 -5.22
CA LEU A 130 -12.96 1.13 -5.58
C LEU A 130 -14.22 1.54 -4.82
N VAL A 131 -14.14 2.67 -4.11
CA VAL A 131 -15.25 3.29 -3.37
C VAL A 131 -15.48 4.69 -3.94
N GLY A 132 -16.71 5.20 -3.85
CA GLY A 132 -17.05 6.53 -4.32
C GLY A 132 -17.20 6.63 -5.85
N LYS A 133 -16.99 7.83 -6.40
CA LYS A 133 -17.28 8.16 -7.80
C LYS A 133 -16.28 9.17 -8.38
N GLY A 134 -16.45 9.48 -9.68
CA GLY A 134 -15.62 10.46 -10.39
C GLY A 134 -14.45 9.85 -11.15
N TRP A 135 -14.44 8.53 -11.32
CA TRP A 135 -13.41 7.79 -12.08
C TRP A 135 -13.29 8.29 -13.52
N ARG A 136 -12.07 8.27 -14.06
CA ARG A 136 -11.71 8.92 -15.32
C ARG A 136 -11.07 7.96 -16.31
N GLY A 137 -10.91 8.44 -17.55
CA GLY A 137 -10.22 7.75 -18.63
C GLY A 137 -11.05 6.67 -19.32
N LYS A 138 -10.44 6.00 -20.30
CA LYS A 138 -11.09 4.95 -21.08
C LYS A 138 -11.27 3.67 -20.24
N PRO A 139 -12.33 2.88 -20.47
CA PRO A 139 -12.48 1.57 -19.85
C PRO A 139 -11.26 0.68 -20.07
N THR A 140 -10.84 -0.02 -19.03
CA THR A 140 -9.76 -1.00 -19.07
C THR A 140 -10.21 -2.26 -18.32
N PRO A 141 -9.59 -3.42 -18.62
CA PRO A 141 -9.89 -4.66 -17.87
C PRO A 141 -9.72 -4.48 -16.38
N THR A 142 -10.53 -5.20 -15.60
CA THR A 142 -10.46 -5.20 -14.14
C THR A 142 -9.32 -6.08 -13.59
N VAL A 143 -8.67 -6.87 -14.44
CA VAL A 143 -7.47 -7.63 -14.08
C VAL A 143 -6.27 -6.83 -14.58
N LEU A 144 -5.49 -6.31 -13.63
CA LEU A 144 -4.27 -5.56 -13.88
C LEU A 144 -3.08 -6.51 -13.71
N SER A 145 -2.11 -6.44 -14.61
CA SER A 145 -0.90 -7.28 -14.50
C SER A 145 0.34 -6.40 -14.53
N THR A 146 1.28 -6.66 -13.64
CA THR A 146 2.61 -6.06 -13.63
C THR A 146 3.68 -7.13 -13.74
N GLU A 147 4.81 -6.79 -14.36
CA GLU A 147 5.94 -7.71 -14.56
C GLU A 147 7.04 -7.51 -13.50
N GLU A 148 6.85 -6.62 -12.56
CA GLU A 148 7.84 -6.31 -11.54
C GLU A 148 8.06 -7.50 -10.61
N SER A 149 9.27 -8.05 -10.67
CA SER A 149 9.72 -9.16 -9.83
C SER A 149 9.85 -8.69 -8.38
N ARG A 150 9.03 -9.26 -7.50
CA ARG A 150 8.91 -8.88 -6.08
C ARG A 150 10.21 -9.02 -5.28
N SER A 151 11.03 -10.04 -5.55
CA SER A 151 12.18 -10.37 -4.71
C SER A 151 13.27 -9.31 -4.76
N ASN A 152 13.62 -8.84 -5.95
CA ASN A 152 14.67 -7.84 -6.11
C ASN A 152 14.19 -6.44 -5.70
N TYR A 153 12.93 -6.11 -5.99
CA TYR A 153 12.34 -4.82 -5.68
C TYR A 153 12.15 -4.61 -4.17
N ALA A 154 11.62 -5.61 -3.45
CA ALA A 154 11.45 -5.54 -2.01
C ALA A 154 12.80 -5.44 -1.27
N THR A 155 13.80 -6.24 -1.68
CA THR A 155 15.14 -6.20 -1.08
C THR A 155 15.84 -4.86 -1.35
N ALA A 156 15.73 -4.32 -2.55
CA ALA A 156 16.33 -3.03 -2.89
C ALA A 156 15.72 -1.86 -2.12
N ILE A 157 14.42 -1.93 -1.77
CA ILE A 157 13.71 -0.86 -1.07
C ILE A 157 13.82 -1.00 0.45
N GLY A 158 14.03 -2.21 0.97
CA GLY A 158 14.02 -2.49 2.42
C GLY A 158 12.61 -2.49 3.04
N HIS A 159 11.57 -2.76 2.22
CA HIS A 159 10.19 -2.91 2.66
C HIS A 159 9.67 -4.30 2.25
N PRO A 160 8.96 -5.06 3.10
CA PRO A 160 8.60 -6.45 2.81
C PRO A 160 7.62 -6.61 1.64
N THR A 161 6.74 -5.65 1.44
CA THR A 161 5.66 -5.71 0.45
C THR A 161 5.42 -4.39 -0.28
N PRO A 162 6.45 -3.74 -0.87
CA PRO A 162 6.23 -2.47 -1.54
C PRO A 162 5.33 -2.69 -2.76
N LYS A 163 4.35 -1.81 -2.97
CA LYS A 163 3.56 -1.84 -4.22
C LYS A 163 4.42 -1.28 -5.37
N PRO A 164 4.32 -1.89 -6.56
CA PRO A 164 4.97 -1.35 -7.76
C PRO A 164 4.51 0.08 -8.06
N VAL A 165 5.44 0.99 -8.31
CA VAL A 165 5.12 2.39 -8.63
C VAL A 165 4.26 2.47 -9.89
N GLY A 166 4.59 1.71 -10.94
CA GLY A 166 3.80 1.66 -12.17
C GLY A 166 2.35 1.19 -11.99
N LEU A 167 2.10 0.27 -11.05
CA LEU A 167 0.73 -0.11 -10.68
C LEU A 167 -0.01 1.07 -10.04
N MET A 168 0.65 1.77 -9.11
CA MET A 168 0.05 2.92 -8.44
C MET A 168 -0.24 4.05 -9.43
N GLU A 169 0.64 4.29 -10.41
CA GLU A 169 0.42 5.25 -11.51
C GLU A 169 -0.80 4.89 -12.36
N LEU A 170 -0.95 3.61 -12.74
CA LEU A 170 -2.14 3.15 -13.47
C LEU A 170 -3.44 3.45 -12.72
N LEU A 171 -3.45 3.25 -11.40
CA LEU A 171 -4.60 3.51 -10.55
C LEU A 171 -4.85 5.02 -10.40
N ILE A 172 -3.81 5.79 -10.08
CA ILE A 172 -3.88 7.24 -9.87
C ILE A 172 -4.35 7.97 -11.12
N ASN A 173 -3.91 7.55 -12.32
CA ASN A 173 -4.33 8.13 -13.59
C ASN A 173 -5.83 7.96 -13.91
N LYS A 174 -6.50 7.04 -13.22
CA LYS A 174 -7.95 6.85 -13.34
C LYS A 174 -8.76 7.51 -12.21
N CYS A 175 -8.09 8.05 -11.23
CA CYS A 175 -8.74 8.78 -10.14
C CYS A 175 -9.23 10.16 -10.58
N PRO A 176 -10.21 10.74 -9.87
CA PRO A 176 -10.55 12.16 -10.02
C PRO A 176 -9.32 13.06 -9.83
N GLU A 177 -9.40 14.30 -10.33
CA GLU A 177 -8.38 15.34 -10.09
C GLU A 177 -8.21 15.64 -8.61
N GLY A 178 -7.09 16.31 -8.26
CA GLY A 178 -6.84 16.84 -6.93
C GLY A 178 -5.71 16.12 -6.20
N VAL A 179 -5.62 16.34 -4.90
CA VAL A 179 -4.57 15.82 -4.02
C VAL A 179 -4.84 14.35 -3.67
N ILE A 180 -3.79 13.54 -3.68
CA ILE A 180 -3.85 12.11 -3.27
C ILE A 180 -3.56 12.02 -1.77
N ALA A 181 -4.31 11.19 -1.06
CA ALA A 181 -4.01 10.78 0.32
C ALA A 181 -3.54 9.32 0.36
N ASP A 182 -2.53 9.06 1.18
CA ASP A 182 -2.16 7.70 1.60
C ASP A 182 -1.85 7.67 3.10
N PRO A 183 -2.83 7.29 3.95
CA PRO A 183 -2.65 7.21 5.40
C PRO A 183 -1.82 6.00 5.87
N PHE A 184 -1.38 5.13 4.95
CA PHE A 184 -0.49 4.00 5.20
C PHE A 184 0.65 4.00 4.17
N ALA A 185 1.43 5.09 4.15
CA ALA A 185 2.37 5.40 3.08
C ALA A 185 3.50 4.37 2.89
N GLY A 186 3.85 3.62 3.95
CA GLY A 186 4.90 2.62 3.92
C GLY A 186 6.20 3.17 3.34
N SER A 187 6.72 2.49 2.32
CA SER A 187 7.91 2.94 1.58
C SER A 187 7.66 4.04 0.54
N GLY A 188 6.47 4.66 0.50
CA GLY A 188 6.16 5.81 -0.32
C GLY A 188 5.81 5.53 -1.78
N SER A 189 5.39 4.32 -2.15
CA SER A 189 5.08 3.97 -3.55
C SER A 189 3.93 4.82 -4.13
N THR A 190 2.88 5.05 -3.35
CA THR A 190 1.75 5.94 -3.74
C THR A 190 2.23 7.37 -3.96
N LEU A 191 3.08 7.88 -3.05
CA LEU A 191 3.59 9.24 -3.11
C LEU A 191 4.47 9.48 -4.33
N LEU A 192 5.35 8.52 -4.63
CA LEU A 192 6.16 8.54 -5.85
C LEU A 192 5.30 8.52 -7.10
N ALA A 193 4.31 7.63 -7.16
CA ALA A 193 3.40 7.53 -8.30
C ALA A 193 2.56 8.81 -8.49
N ALA A 194 2.11 9.44 -7.40
CA ALA A 194 1.42 10.71 -7.46
C ALA A 194 2.32 11.82 -8.04
N ARG A 195 3.58 11.92 -7.57
CA ARG A 195 4.56 12.86 -8.12
C ARG A 195 4.79 12.63 -9.62
N ASN A 196 5.02 11.38 -10.04
CA ASN A 196 5.24 11.02 -11.45
C ASN A 196 4.03 11.40 -12.33
N ALA A 197 2.82 11.35 -11.76
CA ALA A 197 1.59 11.81 -12.40
C ALA A 197 1.39 13.35 -12.30
N GLY A 198 2.36 14.11 -11.80
CA GLY A 198 2.26 15.56 -11.60
C GLY A 198 1.25 15.98 -10.52
N ARG A 199 0.93 15.11 -9.58
CA ARG A 199 -0.09 15.34 -8.55
C ARG A 199 0.52 15.54 -7.18
N LYS A 200 -0.09 16.41 -6.39
CA LYS A 200 0.24 16.54 -4.97
C LYS A 200 -0.27 15.35 -4.18
N ALA A 201 0.49 14.96 -3.13
CA ALA A 201 0.06 13.90 -2.23
C ALA A 201 0.44 14.18 -0.78
N ILE A 202 -0.39 13.65 0.13
CA ILE A 202 -0.20 13.67 1.58
C ILE A 202 -0.11 12.23 2.05
N GLY A 203 1.04 11.85 2.63
CA GLY A 203 1.27 10.54 3.22
C GLY A 203 1.38 10.60 4.73
N ILE A 204 0.85 9.57 5.40
CA ILE A 204 1.08 9.33 6.82
C ILE A 204 1.70 7.94 6.95
N GLU A 205 2.75 7.83 7.76
CA GLU A 205 3.40 6.57 8.07
C GLU A 205 3.73 6.54 9.57
N ILE A 206 3.30 5.48 10.24
CA ILE A 206 3.48 5.35 11.68
C ILE A 206 4.89 4.85 12.02
N ASP A 207 5.46 4.00 11.17
CA ASP A 207 6.79 3.44 11.36
C ASP A 207 7.86 4.44 10.90
N ALA A 208 8.76 4.83 11.82
CA ALA A 208 9.81 5.81 11.53
C ALA A 208 10.84 5.31 10.51
N ASP A 209 11.11 4.00 10.45
CA ASP A 209 12.04 3.43 9.48
C ASP A 209 11.44 3.42 8.08
N TYR A 210 10.16 3.08 7.93
CA TYR A 210 9.47 3.20 6.64
C TYR A 210 9.33 4.65 6.21
N CYS A 211 9.05 5.55 7.14
CA CYS A 211 9.03 6.98 6.85
C CYS A 211 10.38 7.49 6.32
N ARG A 212 11.49 7.02 6.92
CA ARG A 212 12.86 7.31 6.46
C ARG A 212 13.12 6.75 5.06
N ILE A 213 12.71 5.51 4.80
CA ILE A 213 12.82 4.87 3.48
C ILE A 213 12.05 5.68 2.43
N ALA A 214 10.81 6.05 2.73
CA ALA A 214 9.98 6.86 1.84
C ALA A 214 10.62 8.21 1.53
N ALA A 215 11.09 8.93 2.56
CA ALA A 215 11.74 10.22 2.40
C ALA A 215 13.03 10.13 1.55
N ASN A 216 13.84 9.10 1.73
CA ASN A 216 15.03 8.86 0.91
C ASN A 216 14.69 8.62 -0.56
N ARG A 217 13.68 7.78 -0.84
CA ARG A 217 13.21 7.53 -2.21
C ARG A 217 12.68 8.79 -2.88
N LEU A 218 11.91 9.57 -2.13
CA LEU A 218 11.39 10.85 -2.59
C LEU A 218 12.51 11.88 -2.88
N SER A 219 13.56 11.93 -2.08
CA SER A 219 14.68 12.85 -2.29
C SER A 219 15.56 12.48 -3.49
N GLN A 220 15.75 11.19 -3.78
CA GLN A 220 16.60 10.72 -4.89
C GLN A 220 16.04 11.08 -6.27
N MET A 221 14.72 11.19 -6.41
CA MET A 221 14.04 11.49 -7.68
C MET A 221 13.97 12.99 -8.01
N VAL A 222 14.47 13.87 -7.13
CA VAL A 222 14.51 15.34 -7.36
C VAL A 222 15.79 15.76 -8.11
N LEU A 223 16.76 14.84 -8.28
CA LEU A 223 18.07 15.14 -8.85
C LEU A 223 18.20 14.79 -10.35
N GLU A 224 17.11 14.33 -11.01
CA GLU A 224 17.03 14.11 -12.45
C GLU A 224 16.11 15.15 -13.11
#